data_7c45d35143fbfa0855dacb4962d52c94
#
_entry.id   7c45d35143fbfa0855dacb4962d52c94
#
_cell.length_a   1.000
_cell.length_b   1.000
_cell.length_c   1.000
_cell.angle_alpha   90.00
_cell.angle_beta   90.00
_cell.angle_gamma   90.00
#
_symmetry.space_group_name_H-M   'P 1'
#
loop_
_entity.id
_entity.type
_entity.pdbx_description
1 polymer ?
#
loop_
_entity_poly.entity_id
_entity_poly.type
_entity_poly.pdbx_seq_one_letter_code
_entity_poly.pdbx_strand_id
1 'polypeptide(L)'
;MHLFALIYSAVALLFATAAVALVWMAIETLWSAAGQKDVSRIIESIGILAIALVALEIAQTVVEEEVVRRAQVSAPTRVRRYLSRFLVVIVVALSIKYLVAVVRFLDGDPRLLWSASSIGLAAAALLAAWGVFIRFNRAAEDVEPEAMAEAKREDAKVQ
;
A
#
# COMPACT_ATOMS: atom_id res chain seq x y z
N MET A 1 -13.38 7.71 -24.70
CA MET A 1 -12.37 6.75 -24.23
C MET A 1 -11.02 7.39 -23.91
N HIS A 2 -10.50 8.31 -24.73
CA HIS A 2 -9.21 8.98 -24.48
C HIS A 2 -9.17 9.85 -23.23
N LEU A 3 -10.26 10.46 -22.81
CA LEU A 3 -10.33 11.33 -21.63
C LEU A 3 -10.03 10.58 -20.31
N PHE A 4 -10.60 9.39 -20.13
CA PHE A 4 -10.31 8.58 -18.95
C PHE A 4 -8.86 8.15 -18.87
N ALA A 5 -8.27 7.73 -20.00
CA ALA A 5 -6.85 7.38 -20.04
C ALA A 5 -5.94 8.57 -19.67
N LEU A 6 -6.28 9.78 -20.13
CA LEU A 6 -5.55 10.98 -19.75
C LEU A 6 -5.67 11.29 -18.26
N ILE A 7 -6.85 11.13 -17.67
CA ILE A 7 -7.06 11.34 -16.23
C ILE A 7 -6.24 10.35 -15.43
N TYR A 8 -6.29 9.05 -15.76
CA TYR A 8 -5.52 8.03 -15.06
C TYR A 8 -4.01 8.21 -15.23
N SER A 9 -3.56 8.60 -16.42
CA SER A 9 -2.15 8.92 -16.65
C SER A 9 -1.70 10.14 -15.82
N ALA A 10 -2.54 11.15 -15.70
CA ALA A 10 -2.25 12.32 -14.87
C ALA A 10 -2.18 11.95 -13.37
N VAL A 11 -3.10 11.10 -12.89
CA VAL A 11 -3.09 10.60 -11.51
C VAL A 11 -1.84 9.77 -11.25
N ALA A 12 -1.47 8.87 -12.15
CA ALA A 12 -0.26 8.07 -12.02
C ALA A 12 1.00 8.96 -11.98
N LEU A 13 1.06 10.00 -12.82
CA LEU A 13 2.16 10.95 -12.81
C LEU A 13 2.24 11.73 -11.51
N LEU A 14 1.11 12.13 -10.92
CA LEU A 14 1.06 12.77 -9.61
C LEU A 14 1.60 11.87 -8.50
N PHE A 15 1.21 10.61 -8.48
CA PHE A 15 1.76 9.65 -7.52
C PHE A 15 3.26 9.39 -7.72
N ALA A 16 3.72 9.30 -8.96
CA ALA A 16 5.13 9.14 -9.26
C ALA A 16 5.96 10.37 -8.82
N THR A 17 5.48 11.58 -9.07
CA THR A 17 6.14 12.81 -8.62
C THR A 17 6.14 12.93 -7.10
N ALA A 18 5.04 12.57 -6.44
CA ALA A 18 4.98 12.50 -4.98
C ALA A 18 5.98 11.49 -4.41
N ALA A 19 6.12 10.31 -5.02
CA ALA A 19 7.12 9.33 -4.61
C ALA A 19 8.55 9.86 -4.71
N VAL A 20 8.90 10.52 -5.82
CA VAL A 20 10.23 11.13 -5.99
C VAL A 20 10.48 12.21 -4.94
N ALA A 21 9.51 13.07 -4.67
CA ALA A 21 9.61 14.11 -3.64
C ALA A 21 9.82 13.50 -2.23
N LEU A 22 9.08 12.43 -1.91
CA LEU A 22 9.23 11.72 -0.65
C LEU A 22 10.59 11.04 -0.51
N VAL A 23 11.11 10.44 -1.59
CA VAL A 23 12.47 9.88 -1.59
C VAL A 23 13.51 10.96 -1.31
N TRP A 24 13.37 12.12 -1.95
CA TRP A 24 14.26 13.25 -1.69
C TRP A 24 14.22 13.69 -0.22
N MET A 25 13.03 13.89 0.34
CA MET A 25 12.85 14.23 1.76
C MET A 25 13.44 13.17 2.68
N ALA A 26 13.28 11.90 2.36
CA ALA A 26 13.85 10.80 3.15
C ALA A 26 15.39 10.83 3.15
N ILE A 27 16.00 11.10 2.00
CA ILE A 27 17.46 11.23 1.88
C ILE A 27 17.98 12.42 2.71
N GLU A 28 17.35 13.59 2.63
CA GLU A 28 17.71 14.77 3.44
C GLU A 28 17.60 14.46 4.94
N THR A 29 16.48 13.85 5.35
CA THR A 29 16.25 13.48 6.75
C THR A 29 17.29 12.46 7.23
N LEU A 30 17.60 11.46 6.43
CA LEU A 30 18.59 10.44 6.74
C LEU A 30 19.99 11.04 6.86
N TRP A 31 20.37 11.92 5.94
CA TRP A 31 21.68 12.57 5.95
C TRP A 31 21.86 13.44 7.18
N SER A 32 20.87 14.25 7.53
CA SER A 32 20.89 15.08 8.73
C SER A 32 20.91 14.27 10.03
N ALA A 33 20.15 13.19 10.07
CA ALA A 33 20.07 12.29 11.22
C ALA A 33 21.38 11.51 11.45
N ALA A 34 22.03 11.06 10.38
CA ALA A 34 23.31 10.36 10.45
C ALA A 34 24.42 11.22 11.09
N GLY A 35 24.45 12.51 10.74
CA GLY A 35 25.39 13.46 11.35
C GLY A 35 25.17 13.72 12.85
N GLN A 36 23.93 13.60 13.30
CA GLN A 36 23.53 13.85 14.70
C GLN A 36 23.37 12.57 15.53
N LYS A 37 23.51 11.39 14.92
CA LYS A 37 23.23 10.07 15.52
C LYS A 37 21.81 9.97 16.11
N ASP A 38 20.85 10.65 15.51
CA ASP A 38 19.45 10.67 15.93
C ASP A 38 18.69 9.47 15.35
N VAL A 39 18.56 8.42 16.16
CA VAL A 39 17.90 7.17 15.80
C VAL A 39 16.42 7.40 15.44
N SER A 40 15.74 8.32 16.13
CA SER A 40 14.32 8.61 15.86
C SER A 40 14.12 9.16 14.44
N ARG A 41 15.00 10.06 14.00
CA ARG A 41 14.97 10.61 12.63
C ARG A 41 15.35 9.57 11.56
N ILE A 42 16.26 8.66 11.89
CA ILE A 42 16.61 7.56 10.99
C ILE A 42 15.37 6.68 10.75
N ILE A 43 14.65 6.31 11.81
CA ILE A 43 13.41 5.53 11.70
C ILE A 43 12.33 6.32 10.95
N GLU A 44 12.23 7.63 11.18
CA GLU A 44 11.30 8.49 10.45
C GLU A 44 11.58 8.51 8.93
N SER A 45 12.87 8.57 8.54
CA SER A 45 13.27 8.54 7.13
C SER A 45 12.89 7.21 6.45
N ILE A 46 13.02 6.08 7.17
CA ILE A 46 12.56 4.77 6.70
C ILE A 46 11.03 4.79 6.49
N GLY A 47 10.28 5.43 7.39
CA GLY A 47 8.84 5.62 7.25
C GLY A 47 8.47 6.41 6.01
N ILE A 48 9.19 7.48 5.71
CA ILE A 48 8.98 8.29 4.51
C ILE A 48 9.27 7.47 3.25
N LEU A 49 10.37 6.68 3.24
CA LEU A 49 10.71 5.78 2.12
C LEU A 49 9.63 4.72 1.89
N ALA A 50 9.05 4.16 2.93
CA ALA A 50 7.96 3.21 2.78
C ALA A 50 6.74 3.85 2.13
N ILE A 51 6.36 5.07 2.52
CA ILE A 51 5.26 5.82 1.90
C ILE A 51 5.58 6.14 0.42
N ALA A 52 6.84 6.48 0.12
CA ALA A 52 7.28 6.71 -1.25
C ALA A 52 7.12 5.47 -2.13
N LEU A 53 7.54 4.30 -1.62
CA LEU A 53 7.38 3.02 -2.30
C LEU A 53 5.91 2.72 -2.60
N VAL A 54 5.03 2.98 -1.63
CA VAL A 54 3.58 2.87 -1.78
C VAL A 54 3.05 3.74 -2.91
N ALA A 55 3.43 5.01 -2.92
CA ALA A 55 2.99 5.96 -3.94
C ALA A 55 3.45 5.51 -5.33
N LEU A 56 4.69 4.97 -5.43
CA LEU A 56 5.22 4.42 -6.67
C LEU A 56 4.45 3.17 -7.13
N GLU A 57 4.11 2.28 -6.21
CA GLU A 57 3.33 1.06 -6.50
C GLU A 57 1.91 1.39 -6.99
N ILE A 58 1.27 2.41 -6.39
CA ILE A 58 -0.02 2.91 -6.87
C ILE A 58 0.12 3.50 -8.28
N ALA A 59 1.13 4.32 -8.53
CA ALA A 59 1.39 4.89 -9.85
C ALA A 59 1.56 3.79 -10.91
N GLN A 60 2.37 2.78 -10.61
CA GLN A 60 2.61 1.63 -11.49
C GLN A 60 1.32 0.85 -11.73
N THR A 61 0.56 0.55 -10.68
CA THR A 61 -0.70 -0.20 -10.79
C THR A 61 -1.72 0.53 -11.67
N VAL A 62 -1.85 1.86 -11.51
CA VAL A 62 -2.76 2.67 -12.33
C VAL A 62 -2.33 2.64 -13.81
N VAL A 63 -1.04 2.74 -14.10
CA VAL A 63 -0.54 2.65 -15.48
C VAL A 63 -0.78 1.26 -16.07
N GLU A 64 -0.45 0.22 -15.35
CA GLU A 64 -0.59 -1.15 -15.84
C GLU A 64 -2.04 -1.55 -16.08
N GLU A 65 -2.95 -1.22 -15.16
CA GLU A 65 -4.33 -1.68 -15.23
C GLU A 65 -5.21 -0.81 -16.12
N GLU A 66 -5.03 0.50 -16.12
CA GLU A 66 -5.93 1.42 -16.82
C GLU A 66 -5.37 1.93 -18.16
N VAL A 67 -4.04 2.00 -18.30
CA VAL A 67 -3.42 2.54 -19.52
C VAL A 67 -2.94 1.43 -20.44
N VAL A 68 -2.29 0.39 -19.90
CA VAL A 68 -1.65 -0.68 -20.69
C VAL A 68 -2.59 -1.87 -20.89
N ARG A 69 -3.30 -2.31 -19.85
CA ARG A 69 -4.18 -3.49 -19.88
C ARG A 69 -5.65 -3.10 -19.99
N ARG A 70 -6.07 -2.56 -21.11
CA ARG A 70 -7.49 -2.21 -21.38
C ARG A 70 -8.42 -3.40 -21.56
N ALA A 71 -7.97 -4.62 -21.56
CA ALA A 71 -8.83 -5.77 -21.85
C ALA A 71 -8.43 -6.99 -21.04
N GLN A 72 -9.43 -7.70 -20.52
CA GLN A 72 -9.46 -9.15 -20.35
C GLN A 72 -9.05 -9.74 -19.00
N VAL A 73 -8.90 -8.98 -17.92
CA VAL A 73 -8.87 -9.59 -16.58
C VAL A 73 -10.26 -9.51 -15.96
N SER A 74 -10.78 -10.63 -15.47
CA SER A 74 -12.08 -10.69 -14.83
C SER A 74 -12.17 -9.71 -13.65
N ALA A 75 -13.34 -9.07 -13.49
CA ALA A 75 -13.56 -8.07 -12.45
C ALA A 75 -13.21 -8.56 -11.02
N PRO A 76 -13.55 -9.81 -10.62
CA PRO A 76 -13.22 -10.33 -9.28
C PRO A 76 -11.72 -10.43 -9.03
N THR A 77 -10.94 -10.92 -9.99
CA THR A 77 -9.48 -11.08 -9.88
C THR A 77 -8.77 -9.72 -9.78
N ARG A 78 -9.25 -8.73 -10.54
CA ARG A 78 -8.73 -7.36 -10.51
C ARG A 78 -8.92 -6.71 -9.15
N VAL A 79 -10.14 -6.74 -8.61
CA VAL A 79 -10.47 -6.16 -7.30
C VAL A 79 -9.64 -6.82 -6.20
N ARG A 80 -9.51 -8.15 -6.22
CA ARG A 80 -8.71 -8.88 -5.23
C ARG A 80 -7.24 -8.49 -5.25
N ARG A 81 -6.64 -8.40 -6.45
CA ARG A 81 -5.23 -8.03 -6.63
C ARG A 81 -4.97 -6.59 -6.15
N TYR A 82 -5.84 -5.66 -6.55
CA TYR A 82 -5.76 -4.26 -6.14
C TYR A 82 -5.89 -4.10 -4.63
N LEU A 83 -6.93 -4.70 -4.02
CA LEU A 83 -7.16 -4.65 -2.58
C LEU A 83 -6.01 -5.27 -1.79
N SER A 84 -5.43 -6.38 -2.28
CA SER A 84 -4.30 -7.03 -1.62
C SER A 84 -3.08 -6.12 -1.56
N ARG A 85 -2.69 -5.54 -2.67
CA ARG A 85 -1.54 -4.62 -2.73
C ARG A 85 -1.78 -3.39 -1.87
N PHE A 86 -2.93 -2.75 -2.03
CA PHE A 86 -3.30 -1.56 -1.27
C PHE A 86 -3.29 -1.80 0.24
N LEU A 87 -3.81 -2.95 0.68
CA LEU A 87 -3.84 -3.28 2.10
C LEU A 87 -2.44 -3.52 2.68
N VAL A 88 -1.60 -4.29 1.99
CA VAL A 88 -0.21 -4.53 2.42
C VAL A 88 0.52 -3.21 2.63
N VAL A 89 0.34 -2.29 1.73
CA VAL A 89 0.90 -0.96 1.75
C VAL A 89 0.46 -0.16 2.98
N ILE A 90 -0.85 -0.12 3.25
CA ILE A 90 -1.40 0.57 4.43
C ILE A 90 -0.88 -0.07 5.71
N VAL A 91 -0.87 -1.40 5.79
CA VAL A 91 -0.38 -2.12 6.98
C VAL A 91 1.09 -1.82 7.22
N VAL A 92 1.94 -1.83 6.19
CA VAL A 92 3.36 -1.47 6.31
C VAL A 92 3.52 -0.04 6.79
N ALA A 93 2.79 0.92 6.19
CA ALA A 93 2.85 2.32 6.60
C ALA A 93 2.41 2.52 8.06
N LEU A 94 1.32 1.86 8.49
CA LEU A 94 0.87 1.89 9.89
C LEU A 94 1.89 1.24 10.84
N SER A 95 2.51 0.12 10.43
CA SER A 95 3.52 -0.56 11.24
C SER A 95 4.75 0.32 11.46
N ILE A 96 5.18 1.06 10.46
CA ILE A 96 6.29 2.01 10.60
C ILE A 96 5.90 3.18 11.51
N LYS A 97 4.70 3.75 11.36
CA LYS A 97 4.19 4.79 12.25
C LYS A 97 4.09 4.30 13.71
N TYR A 98 3.64 3.06 13.90
CA TYR A 98 3.63 2.40 15.20
C TYR A 98 5.04 2.31 15.79
N LEU A 99 6.01 1.81 15.01
CA LEU A 99 7.40 1.68 15.45
C LEU A 99 8.00 3.02 15.85
N VAL A 100 7.81 4.07 15.05
CA VAL A 100 8.27 5.44 15.38
C VAL A 100 7.63 5.92 16.69
N ALA A 101 6.32 5.71 16.87
CA ALA A 101 5.62 6.13 18.08
C ALA A 101 6.12 5.39 19.32
N VAL A 102 6.43 4.08 19.21
CA VAL A 102 7.00 3.27 20.29
C VAL A 102 8.40 3.75 20.66
N VAL A 103 9.27 4.01 19.68
CA VAL A 103 10.63 4.50 19.94
C VAL A 103 10.56 5.84 20.66
N ARG A 104 9.76 6.79 20.19
CA ARG A 104 9.58 8.09 20.84
C ARG A 104 8.99 7.99 22.26
N PHE A 105 8.11 7.02 22.50
CA PHE A 105 7.62 6.72 23.84
C PHE A 105 8.75 6.25 24.76
N LEU A 106 9.63 5.38 24.28
CA LEU A 106 10.81 4.91 25.04
C LEU A 106 11.80 6.04 25.33
N ASP A 107 11.89 7.06 24.45
CA ASP A 107 12.72 8.25 24.63
C ASP A 107 12.12 9.26 25.65
N GLY A 108 10.95 8.95 26.22
CA GLY A 108 10.39 9.67 27.38
C GLY A 108 9.15 10.53 27.11
N ASP A 109 8.43 10.35 26.00
CA ASP A 109 7.15 11.01 25.76
C ASP A 109 5.95 10.08 26.07
N PRO A 110 5.36 10.18 27.29
CA PRO A 110 4.26 9.28 27.71
C PRO A 110 2.97 9.45 26.89
N ARG A 111 2.80 10.59 26.20
CA ARG A 111 1.58 10.89 25.43
C ARG A 111 1.49 10.03 24.19
N LEU A 112 2.63 9.53 23.69
CA LEU A 112 2.69 8.71 22.48
C LEU A 112 2.22 7.27 22.71
N LEU A 113 2.09 6.79 23.93
CA LEU A 113 1.63 5.43 24.22
C LEU A 113 0.22 5.18 23.66
N TRP A 114 -0.71 6.11 23.85
CA TRP A 114 -2.07 5.99 23.32
C TRP A 114 -2.09 6.04 21.80
N SER A 115 -1.30 6.93 21.20
CA SER A 115 -1.18 7.01 19.74
C SER A 115 -0.55 5.74 19.16
N ALA A 116 0.50 5.21 19.79
CA ALA A 116 1.11 3.95 19.37
C ALA A 116 0.09 2.80 19.44
N SER A 117 -0.60 2.65 20.58
CA SER A 117 -1.57 1.58 20.77
C SER A 117 -2.71 1.65 19.76
N SER A 118 -3.25 2.83 19.45
CA SER A 118 -4.32 3.01 18.48
C SER A 118 -3.87 2.68 17.06
N ILE A 119 -2.66 3.06 16.66
CA ILE A 119 -2.10 2.73 15.35
C ILE A 119 -1.86 1.22 15.21
N GLY A 120 -1.29 0.59 16.25
CA GLY A 120 -1.08 -0.86 16.27
C GLY A 120 -2.39 -1.64 16.20
N LEU A 121 -3.43 -1.19 16.92
CA LEU A 121 -4.77 -1.79 16.87
C LEU A 121 -5.40 -1.63 15.49
N ALA A 122 -5.27 -0.46 14.86
CA ALA A 122 -5.77 -0.23 13.50
C ALA A 122 -5.10 -1.16 12.48
N ALA A 123 -3.78 -1.35 12.57
CA ALA A 123 -3.06 -2.27 11.71
C ALA A 123 -3.53 -3.73 11.92
N ALA A 124 -3.69 -4.15 13.16
CA ALA A 124 -4.21 -5.47 13.51
C ALA A 124 -5.64 -5.69 13.01
N ALA A 125 -6.51 -4.70 13.15
CA ALA A 125 -7.88 -4.74 12.65
C ALA A 125 -7.94 -4.86 11.12
N LEU A 126 -7.09 -4.13 10.40
CA LEU A 126 -6.98 -4.25 8.94
C LEU A 126 -6.52 -5.64 8.51
N LEU A 127 -5.52 -6.22 9.19
CA LEU A 127 -5.06 -7.59 8.91
C LEU A 127 -6.16 -8.61 9.19
N ALA A 128 -6.91 -8.46 10.28
CA ALA A 128 -8.03 -9.32 10.61
C ALA A 128 -9.14 -9.21 9.56
N ALA A 129 -9.52 -7.99 9.18
CA ALA A 129 -10.52 -7.74 8.14
C ALA A 129 -10.10 -8.35 6.79
N TRP A 130 -8.82 -8.29 6.45
CA TRP A 130 -8.28 -8.93 5.27
C TRP A 130 -8.38 -10.46 5.33
N GLY A 131 -8.02 -11.06 6.47
CA GLY A 131 -8.18 -12.50 6.67
C GLY A 131 -9.63 -12.95 6.52
N VAL A 132 -10.57 -12.18 7.06
CA VAL A 132 -12.02 -12.41 6.91
C VAL A 132 -12.44 -12.28 5.44
N PHE A 133 -12.00 -11.24 4.74
CA PHE A 133 -12.28 -11.04 3.32
C PHE A 133 -11.81 -12.22 2.46
N ILE A 134 -10.58 -12.69 2.68
CA ILE A 134 -10.05 -13.86 1.94
C ILE A 134 -10.90 -15.11 2.20
N ARG A 135 -11.33 -15.31 3.45
CA ARG A 135 -12.15 -16.45 3.82
C ARG A 135 -13.52 -16.42 3.12
N PHE A 136 -14.18 -15.27 3.13
CA PHE A 136 -15.46 -15.11 2.43
C PHE A 136 -15.32 -15.26 0.92
N ASN A 137 -14.25 -14.75 0.34
CA ASN A 137 -14.01 -14.88 -1.08
C ASN A 137 -13.77 -16.33 -1.51
N ARG A 138 -13.12 -17.14 -0.68
CA ARG A 138 -13.01 -18.60 -0.93
C ARG A 138 -14.37 -19.30 -0.84
N ALA A 139 -15.18 -18.94 0.14
CA ALA A 139 -16.52 -19.49 0.25
C ALA A 139 -17.40 -19.12 -0.96
N ALA A 140 -17.23 -17.95 -1.54
CA ALA A 140 -17.92 -17.55 -2.77
C ALA A 140 -17.42 -18.34 -3.99
N GLU A 141 -16.12 -18.68 -4.07
CA GLU A 141 -15.56 -19.55 -5.10
C GLU A 141 -16.19 -20.97 -5.07
N ASP A 142 -16.49 -21.47 -3.87
CA ASP A 142 -17.10 -22.80 -3.68
C ASP A 142 -18.59 -22.82 -4.07
N VAL A 143 -19.25 -21.67 -4.04
CA VAL A 143 -20.69 -21.54 -4.39
C VAL A 143 -20.90 -21.41 -5.91
N GLU A 144 -19.98 -20.79 -6.63
CA GLU A 144 -20.04 -20.59 -8.09
C GLU A 144 -18.75 -21.07 -8.79
N PRO A 145 -18.45 -22.38 -8.77
CA PRO A 145 -17.20 -22.91 -9.30
C PRO A 145 -17.05 -22.74 -10.83
N GLU A 146 -18.16 -22.75 -11.57
CA GLU A 146 -18.14 -22.60 -13.03
C GLU A 146 -17.78 -21.18 -13.45
N ALA A 147 -18.37 -20.16 -12.83
CA ALA A 147 -18.05 -18.75 -13.10
C ALA A 147 -16.61 -18.43 -12.77
N MET A 148 -16.07 -19.00 -11.68
CA MET A 148 -14.68 -18.84 -11.29
C MET A 148 -13.68 -19.59 -12.19
N ALA A 149 -14.08 -20.77 -12.72
CA ALA A 149 -13.27 -21.50 -13.67
C ALA A 149 -13.17 -20.75 -15.01
N GLU A 150 -14.25 -20.12 -15.44
CA GLU A 150 -14.28 -19.28 -16.64
C GLU A 150 -13.42 -18.03 -16.49
N ALA A 151 -13.53 -17.33 -15.36
CA ALA A 151 -12.67 -16.20 -15.01
C ALA A 151 -11.17 -16.56 -14.99
N LYS A 152 -10.81 -17.71 -14.42
CA LYS A 152 -9.43 -18.23 -14.43
C LYS A 152 -8.93 -18.61 -15.81
N ARG A 153 -9.80 -19.12 -16.69
CA ARG A 153 -9.46 -19.42 -18.09
C ARG A 153 -9.21 -18.16 -18.92
N GLU A 154 -9.97 -17.11 -18.67
CA GLU A 154 -9.76 -15.81 -19.30
C GLU A 154 -8.43 -15.17 -18.85
N ASP A 155 -8.13 -15.22 -17.55
CA ASP A 155 -6.87 -14.74 -16.99
C ASP A 155 -5.64 -15.49 -17.55
N ALA A 156 -5.77 -16.80 -17.82
CA ALA A 156 -4.69 -17.61 -18.39
C ALA A 156 -4.39 -17.32 -19.87
N LYS A 157 -5.35 -16.76 -20.61
CA LYS A 157 -5.14 -16.37 -22.01
C LYS A 157 -4.36 -15.06 -22.18
N VAL A 158 -4.16 -14.32 -21.08
CA VAL A 158 -3.52 -12.99 -21.06
C VAL A 158 -2.08 -13.05 -20.57
N GLN A 159 -1.61 -14.20 -20.09
CA GLN A 159 -0.22 -14.47 -19.74
C GLN A 159 0.58 -15.00 -20.93
#